data_ce896eb0677fe57459aed03333e21daf
#
_entry.id   ce896eb0677fe57459aed03333e21daf
#
_cell.length_a   1.000
_cell.length_b   1.000
_cell.length_c   1.000
_cell.angle_alpha   90.00
_cell.angle_beta   90.00
_cell.angle_gamma   90.00
#
_symmetry.space_group_name_H-M   'P 1'
#
loop_
_entity.id
_entity.type
_entity.pdbx_description
1 polymer ?
#
loop_
_entity_poly.entity_id
_entity_poly.type
_entity_poly.pdbx_seq_one_letter_code
_entity_poly.pdbx_strand_id
1 'polypeptide(L)'
;MRQAAVIVGLAALAAACSHLPPAHTAATNRPPTIRARCEPCSVAAGKTVTLSAEAADPDGDALTYAWHAPAGTLTMPSTAHTSWTAPMAEGPVPVTVKVDDGKGATASDVITIQVVKAVG
;
A
#
# COMPACT_ATOMS: atom_id res chain seq x y z
N MET A 1 -29.32 41.37 -35.77
CA MET A 1 -29.07 41.20 -35.28
C MET A 1 -28.79 40.60 -34.73
N ARG A 2 -28.78 40.52 -34.72
CA ARG A 2 -28.44 40.04 -34.05
C ARG A 2 -28.00 39.29 -33.56
N GLN A 3 -27.80 39.02 -33.46
CA GLN A 3 -27.35 38.40 -32.87
C GLN A 3 -26.88 37.82 -32.35
N ALA A 4 -26.90 37.91 -32.67
CA ALA A 4 -26.38 37.39 -32.07
C ALA A 4 -25.93 36.82 -31.57
N ALA A 5 -25.98 36.82 -31.71
CA ALA A 5 -25.45 36.35 -31.14
C ALA A 5 -25.08 35.80 -30.61
N VAL A 6 -25.12 35.63 -30.57
CA VAL A 6 -24.67 35.20 -30.01
C VAL A 6 -24.27 34.56 -29.56
N ILE A 7 -24.30 34.47 -29.63
CA ILE A 7 -23.79 33.92 -29.12
C ILE A 7 -23.36 33.37 -28.65
N VAL A 8 -23.37 33.25 -28.73
CA VAL A 8 -22.88 32.78 -28.23
C VAL A 8 -22.33 32.23 -27.81
N GLY A 9 -22.32 32.13 -28.00
CA GLY A 9 -21.72 31.73 -27.51
C GLY A 9 -21.28 31.08 -27.13
N LEU A 10 -21.24 30.92 -26.86
CA LEU A 10 -20.71 30.46 -26.36
C LEU A 10 -20.35 29.91 -25.92
N ALA A 11 -20.39 29.98 -26.12
CA ALA A 11 -19.97 29.59 -25.56
C ALA A 11 -19.61 28.90 -25.22
N ALA A 12 -19.66 28.83 -25.32
CA ALA A 12 -19.26 28.33 -24.91
C ALA A 12 -18.75 27.76 -24.67
N LEU A 13 -18.75 27.70 -24.61
CA LEU A 13 -18.18 27.32 -24.28
C LEU A 13 -17.75 26.86 -23.84
N ALA A 14 -17.81 26.96 -23.98
CA ALA A 14 -17.36 26.72 -23.45
C ALA A 14 -17.09 26.07 -23.08
N ALA A 15 -17.11 25.98 -23.18
CA ALA A 15 -16.83 25.53 -22.69
C ALA A 15 -16.39 24.89 -22.45
N ALA A 16 -16.34 24.79 -22.61
CA ALA A 16 -15.91 24.40 -22.23
C ALA A 16 -15.35 23.91 -21.86
N CYS A 17 -15.25 23.81 -21.75
CA CYS A 17 -14.68 23.53 -21.18
C CYS A 17 -14.21 23.02 -20.69
N SER A 18 -14.20 22.88 -20.70
CA SER A 18 -13.80 22.56 -20.04
C SER A 18 -13.32 21.97 -19.81
N HIS A 19 -13.13 21.77 -19.83
CA HIS A 19 -12.66 21.26 -19.38
C HIS A 19 -12.09 20.72 -19.03
N LEU A 20 -11.90 20.47 -19.09
CA LEU A 20 -11.44 20.02 -18.59
C LEU A 20 -10.87 19.60 -18.12
N PRO A 21 -10.71 19.48 -18.05
CA PRO A 21 -10.28 19.02 -17.43
C PRO A 21 -9.89 18.59 -16.91
N PRO A 22 -9.83 18.56 -16.78
CA PRO A 22 -9.64 18.08 -16.05
C PRO A 22 -9.46 17.52 -15.52
N ALA A 23 -9.42 17.48 -15.51
CA ALA A 23 -9.43 16.92 -14.92
C ALA A 23 -9.13 16.34 -14.52
N HIS A 24 -8.96 16.25 -14.37
CA HIS A 24 -8.77 15.64 -13.84
C HIS A 24 -8.40 15.30 -13.29
N THR A 25 -8.45 15.36 -13.73
CA THR A 25 -8.10 15.08 -13.10
C THR A 25 -7.99 14.77 -12.24
N ALA A 26 -8.31 15.16 -12.30
CA ALA A 26 -7.89 14.97 -11.24
C ALA A 26 -8.10 14.35 -10.45
N ALA A 27 -7.99 14.43 -10.85
CA ALA A 27 -7.66 13.37 -10.33
C ALA A 27 -7.98 12.86 -8.98
N THR A 28 -8.75 11.88 -9.03
CA THR A 28 -9.00 11.12 -7.82
C THR A 28 -7.80 10.22 -7.60
N ASN A 29 -7.15 10.37 -6.47
CA ASN A 29 -6.05 9.49 -6.09
C ASN A 29 -6.61 8.12 -5.76
N ARG A 30 -6.07 7.09 -6.38
CA ARG A 30 -6.50 5.73 -6.13
C ARG A 30 -5.56 5.08 -5.14
N PRO A 31 -6.09 4.31 -4.19
CA PRO A 31 -5.22 3.69 -3.18
C PRO A 31 -4.33 2.61 -3.78
N PRO A 32 -3.18 2.36 -3.16
CA PRO A 32 -2.33 1.25 -3.58
C PRO A 32 -2.93 -0.09 -3.20
N THR A 33 -2.42 -1.14 -3.81
CA THR A 33 -2.74 -2.50 -3.41
C THR A 33 -1.53 -3.11 -2.76
N ILE A 34 -1.75 -4.07 -1.85
CA ILE A 34 -0.66 -4.70 -1.12
C ILE A 34 -0.99 -6.17 -0.89
N ARG A 35 0.04 -7.01 -1.01
CA ARG A 35 -0.05 -8.42 -0.65
C ARG A 35 1.22 -8.80 0.09
N ALA A 36 1.07 -9.23 1.32
CA ALA A 36 2.18 -9.66 2.14
C ALA A 36 2.41 -11.16 1.98
N ARG A 37 3.66 -11.58 2.07
CA ARG A 37 4.04 -13.00 1.97
C ARG A 37 5.08 -13.32 3.02
N CYS A 38 5.03 -14.52 3.50
CA CYS A 38 6.05 -15.07 4.40
C CYS A 38 6.61 -16.35 3.79
N GLU A 39 7.92 -16.53 3.95
CA GLU A 39 8.59 -17.69 3.38
C GLU A 39 9.66 -18.19 4.36
N PRO A 40 9.37 -19.25 5.10
CA PRO A 40 8.06 -19.91 5.27
C PRO A 40 7.15 -19.14 6.23
N CYS A 41 5.91 -19.61 6.38
CA CYS A 41 4.98 -19.01 7.33
C CYS A 41 4.89 -19.78 8.64
N SER A 42 5.82 -20.67 8.87
CA SER A 42 5.97 -21.39 10.12
C SER A 42 7.45 -21.43 10.46
N VAL A 43 7.78 -21.15 11.69
CA VAL A 43 9.18 -20.99 12.07
C VAL A 43 9.38 -21.43 13.52
N ALA A 44 10.53 -22.01 13.82
CA ALA A 44 10.87 -22.34 15.20
C ALA A 44 11.18 -21.07 15.97
N ALA A 45 10.87 -21.10 17.26
CA ALA A 45 11.16 -19.97 18.14
C ALA A 45 12.61 -19.53 18.01
N GLY A 46 12.84 -18.23 17.93
CA GLY A 46 14.18 -17.68 17.81
C GLY A 46 14.77 -17.70 16.41
N LYS A 47 14.08 -18.30 15.44
CA LYS A 47 14.58 -18.38 14.07
C LYS A 47 13.99 -17.26 13.23
N THR A 48 14.55 -17.08 12.04
CA THR A 48 14.21 -15.95 11.15
C THR A 48 13.53 -16.44 9.89
N VAL A 49 12.52 -15.68 9.45
CA VAL A 49 11.86 -15.92 8.17
C VAL A 49 11.96 -14.68 7.32
N THR A 50 11.81 -14.86 6.01
CA THR A 50 11.79 -13.76 5.07
C THR A 50 10.36 -13.31 4.83
N LEU A 51 10.14 -12.00 4.86
CA LEU A 51 8.86 -11.40 4.58
C LEU A 51 9.00 -10.52 3.34
N SER A 52 7.97 -10.49 2.54
CA SER A 52 7.94 -9.61 1.38
C SER A 52 6.56 -9.04 1.20
N ALA A 53 6.51 -7.87 0.59
CA ALA A 53 5.27 -7.20 0.25
C ALA A 53 5.29 -6.88 -1.23
N GLU A 54 4.23 -7.27 -1.91
CA GLU A 54 4.01 -6.90 -3.31
C GLU A 54 2.97 -5.80 -3.32
N ALA A 55 3.36 -4.62 -3.75
CA ALA A 55 2.48 -3.48 -3.75
C ALA A 55 2.54 -2.78 -5.10
N ALA A 56 1.42 -2.17 -5.47
CA ALA A 56 1.33 -1.43 -6.72
C ALA A 56 0.40 -0.26 -6.50
N ASP A 57 0.73 0.86 -7.13
CA ASP A 57 -0.12 2.04 -7.09
C ASP A 57 -0.66 2.30 -8.49
N PRO A 58 -2.01 2.36 -8.66
CA PRO A 58 -2.59 2.57 -10.00
C PRO A 58 -2.18 3.90 -10.62
N ASP A 59 -1.77 4.87 -9.81
CA ASP A 59 -1.36 6.18 -10.28
C ASP A 59 0.14 6.31 -10.44
N GLY A 60 0.89 5.23 -10.15
CA GLY A 60 2.33 5.23 -10.30
C GLY A 60 3.09 5.99 -9.23
N ASP A 61 2.45 6.27 -8.11
CA ASP A 61 3.10 6.99 -7.02
C ASP A 61 4.13 6.13 -6.32
N ALA A 62 5.15 6.78 -5.78
CA ALA A 62 6.15 6.08 -4.98
C ALA A 62 5.53 5.60 -3.69
N LEU A 63 5.82 4.37 -3.31
CA LEU A 63 5.24 3.75 -2.13
C LEU A 63 6.26 3.65 -1.02
N THR A 64 5.79 3.89 0.21
CA THR A 64 6.58 3.65 1.41
C THR A 64 5.95 2.50 2.18
N TYR A 65 6.78 1.74 2.88
CA TYR A 65 6.37 0.52 3.57
C TYR A 65 6.60 0.66 5.06
N ALA A 66 5.73 0.08 5.85
CA ALA A 66 5.91 0.01 7.29
C ALA A 66 5.43 -1.35 7.77
N TRP A 67 6.35 -2.15 8.29
CA TRP A 67 6.04 -3.44 8.87
C TRP A 67 5.90 -3.31 10.37
N HIS A 68 5.00 -4.07 10.94
CA HIS A 68 4.78 -4.08 12.38
C HIS A 68 4.47 -5.49 12.85
N ALA A 69 5.11 -5.90 13.93
CA ALA A 69 4.84 -7.18 14.57
C ALA A 69 4.75 -6.95 16.06
N PRO A 70 3.73 -7.53 16.73
CA PRO A 70 3.58 -7.35 18.19
C PRO A 70 4.62 -8.14 18.98
N ALA A 71 5.32 -9.08 18.34
CA ALA A 71 6.35 -9.88 18.97
C ALA A 71 7.42 -10.18 17.95
N GLY A 72 8.61 -10.52 18.41
CA GLY A 72 9.72 -10.77 17.52
C GLY A 72 10.39 -9.48 17.08
N THR A 73 11.28 -9.58 16.12
CA THR A 73 12.10 -8.44 15.67
C THR A 73 12.13 -8.37 14.15
N LEU A 74 11.84 -7.19 13.62
CA LEU A 74 11.94 -6.90 12.19
C LEU A 74 13.29 -6.21 11.94
N THR A 75 13.98 -6.62 10.87
CA THR A 75 15.28 -6.01 10.56
C THR A 75 15.17 -4.74 9.74
N MET A 76 14.27 -4.72 8.77
CA MET A 76 14.12 -3.58 7.87
C MET A 76 12.65 -3.26 7.71
N PRO A 77 12.02 -2.62 8.71
CA PRO A 77 10.58 -2.46 8.72
C PRO A 77 10.04 -1.44 7.71
N SER A 78 10.91 -0.78 6.98
CA SER A 78 10.47 0.23 6.01
C SER A 78 10.78 -0.14 4.56
N THR A 79 11.07 -1.41 4.28
CA THR A 79 11.35 -1.86 2.92
C THR A 79 10.34 -2.92 2.49
N ALA A 80 10.25 -3.15 1.17
CA ALA A 80 9.34 -4.17 0.64
C ALA A 80 9.74 -5.58 1.05
N HIS A 81 11.01 -5.78 1.34
CA HIS A 81 11.52 -7.07 1.79
C HIS A 81 12.16 -6.89 3.15
N THR A 82 11.84 -7.76 4.08
CA THR A 82 12.40 -7.68 5.42
C THR A 82 12.54 -9.08 5.98
N SER A 83 13.22 -9.19 7.10
CA SER A 83 13.33 -10.43 7.84
C SER A 83 12.75 -10.25 9.23
N TRP A 84 12.10 -11.29 9.72
CA TRP A 84 11.48 -11.26 11.03
C TRP A 84 12.04 -12.44 11.83
N THR A 85 12.53 -12.13 13.02
CA THR A 85 13.02 -13.14 13.95
C THR A 85 11.93 -13.42 14.96
N ALA A 86 11.57 -14.71 15.06
CA ALA A 86 10.48 -15.12 15.93
C ALA A 86 10.85 -14.94 17.40
N PRO A 87 9.86 -14.62 18.25
CA PRO A 87 10.08 -14.61 19.68
C PRO A 87 10.28 -16.03 20.20
N MET A 88 10.67 -16.15 21.45
CA MET A 88 10.81 -17.45 22.07
C MET A 88 9.46 -18.08 22.45
N ALA A 89 8.41 -17.29 22.48
CA ALA A 89 7.08 -17.78 22.80
C ALA A 89 6.43 -18.38 21.55
N GLU A 90 5.83 -19.55 21.71
CA GLU A 90 5.14 -20.23 20.62
C GLU A 90 3.76 -19.64 20.39
N GLY A 91 3.25 -19.83 19.19
CA GLY A 91 1.90 -19.42 18.85
C GLY A 91 1.86 -18.58 17.58
N PRO A 92 0.65 -18.19 17.16
CA PRO A 92 0.51 -17.37 15.97
C PRO A 92 0.90 -15.92 16.27
N VAL A 93 1.63 -15.30 15.33
CA VAL A 93 2.00 -13.90 15.44
C VAL A 93 1.54 -13.20 14.17
N PRO A 94 0.61 -12.25 14.28
CA PRO A 94 0.19 -11.48 13.11
C PRO A 94 1.22 -10.41 12.81
N VAL A 95 1.67 -10.35 11.57
CA VAL A 95 2.59 -9.32 11.11
C VAL A 95 1.86 -8.50 10.07
N THR A 96 1.84 -7.20 10.26
CA THR A 96 1.13 -6.26 9.41
C THR A 96 2.11 -5.46 8.59
N VAL A 97 1.80 -5.26 7.31
CA VAL A 97 2.53 -4.31 6.48
C VAL A 97 1.55 -3.27 5.95
N LYS A 98 1.97 -2.04 5.97
CA LYS A 98 1.18 -0.92 5.49
C LYS A 98 1.98 -0.19 4.43
N VAL A 99 1.31 0.19 3.33
CA VAL A 99 1.94 1.03 2.31
C VAL A 99 1.19 2.34 2.23
N ASP A 100 1.95 3.38 1.92
CA ASP A 100 1.45 4.74 1.80
C ASP A 100 1.94 5.28 0.46
N ASP A 101 1.03 5.89 -0.30
CA ASP A 101 1.39 6.41 -1.62
C ASP A 101 1.88 7.86 -1.58
N GLY A 102 1.97 8.44 -0.40
CA GLY A 102 2.40 9.82 -0.26
C GLY A 102 1.35 10.85 -0.62
N LYS A 103 0.17 10.40 -1.00
CA LYS A 103 -0.93 11.26 -1.42
C LYS A 103 -2.14 11.12 -0.51
N GLY A 104 -1.97 10.50 0.64
CA GLY A 104 -3.04 10.33 1.62
C GLY A 104 -3.75 9.00 1.57
N ALA A 105 -3.44 8.14 0.62
CA ALA A 105 -4.05 6.82 0.54
C ALA A 105 -3.09 5.76 1.07
N THR A 106 -3.65 4.77 1.74
CA THR A 106 -2.86 3.68 2.31
C THR A 106 -3.56 2.35 2.06
N ALA A 107 -2.79 1.27 2.18
CA ALA A 107 -3.34 -0.08 2.15
C ALA A 107 -2.53 -0.92 3.12
N SER A 108 -3.12 -1.97 3.64
CA SER A 108 -2.40 -2.85 4.56
C SER A 108 -2.81 -4.29 4.33
N ASP A 109 -1.94 -5.19 4.74
CA ASP A 109 -2.20 -6.62 4.70
C ASP A 109 -1.58 -7.25 5.94
N VAL A 110 -2.15 -8.37 6.36
CA VAL A 110 -1.70 -9.07 7.56
C VAL A 110 -1.40 -10.51 7.19
N ILE A 111 -0.23 -10.99 7.64
CA ILE A 111 0.12 -12.41 7.55
C ILE A 111 0.30 -12.95 8.95
N THR A 112 -0.08 -14.19 9.15
CA THR A 112 0.08 -14.84 10.44
C THR A 112 1.19 -15.88 10.32
N ILE A 113 2.20 -15.76 11.18
CA ILE A 113 3.33 -16.69 11.19
C ILE A 113 3.18 -17.55 12.43
N GLN A 114 3.25 -18.86 12.23
CA GLN A 114 3.18 -19.80 13.34
C GLN A 114 4.57 -20.00 13.92
N VAL A 115 4.72 -19.64 15.18
CA VAL A 115 5.95 -19.91 15.91
C VAL A 115 5.79 -21.25 16.62
N VAL A 116 6.63 -22.19 16.25
CA VAL A 116 6.57 -23.53 16.81
C VAL A 116 7.73 -23.72 17.76
N LYS A 117 7.66 -24.80 18.53
CA LYS A 117 8.67 -25.08 19.51
C LYS A 117 10.05 -25.21 18.87
N ALA A 118 11.03 -24.60 19.49
CA ALA A 118 12.40 -24.72 19.02
C ALA A 118 12.85 -26.19 19.16
N VAL A 119 13.52 -26.68 18.12
CA VAL A 119 14.06 -28.02 18.11
C VAL A 119 15.42 -27.97 18.78
N GLY A 120 15.55 -28.71 19.79
CA GLY A 120 16.77 -28.61 20.47
C GLY A 120 17.43 -29.45 21.22
#